data_67dce4418977e81c0e4a34e62fcda37a
#
_entry.id   67dce4418977e81c0e4a34e62fcda37a
#
_cell.length_a   1.000
_cell.length_b   1.000
_cell.length_c   1.000
_cell.angle_alpha   90.00
_cell.angle_beta   90.00
_cell.angle_gamma   90.00
#
_symmetry.space_group_name_H-M   'P 1'
#
loop_
_entity.id
_entity.type
_entity.pdbx_description
1 polymer ?
#
loop_
_entity_poly.entity_id
_entity_poly.type
_entity_poly.pdbx_seq_one_letter_code
_entity_poly.pdbx_strand_id
1 'polypeptide(L)'
;MVPSSLKDIAYVHERTSTDGWHKHLGHPSPKIVVHLVKFFSLPVSSSKLSFLCNSCSINKAHQLSFRPNSLTSQAPLDLVYTDVWGHASSTGIDGSRYYLIFVDHFSKYIWFYPMVKKSDVSTIFPKFKNFIETRFQTKIKSLYSNNGGEFITLRSFLSHSGISHYTTAPHTPTTKWCR
;
A
#
# COMPACT_ATOMS: atom_id res chain seq x y z
N MET A 1 29.60 12.00 -43.51
CA MET A 1 28.55 12.85 -44.08
C MET A 1 27.26 12.08 -43.99
N VAL A 2 26.37 12.48 -43.10
CA VAL A 2 24.99 11.92 -43.02
C VAL A 2 24.17 12.58 -44.09
N PRO A 3 23.43 11.83 -44.92
CA PRO A 3 22.64 12.44 -45.99
C PRO A 3 21.63 13.44 -45.42
N SER A 4 21.59 14.62 -46.03
CA SER A 4 20.67 15.69 -45.67
C SER A 4 19.18 15.33 -45.75
N SER A 5 18.85 14.24 -46.43
CA SER A 5 17.47 13.77 -46.59
C SER A 5 16.85 13.09 -45.38
N LEU A 6 17.62 12.72 -44.36
CA LEU A 6 17.09 12.09 -43.14
C LEU A 6 16.63 13.11 -42.08
N LYS A 7 16.96 14.41 -42.27
CA LYS A 7 16.49 15.45 -41.35
C LYS A 7 15.04 15.83 -41.54
N ASP A 8 14.48 15.56 -42.73
CA ASP A 8 13.14 16.02 -43.08
C ASP A 8 12.03 14.99 -42.80
N ILE A 9 12.39 13.75 -42.50
CA ILE A 9 11.42 12.67 -42.26
C ILE A 9 11.06 12.52 -40.79
N ALA A 10 11.84 13.06 -39.88
CA ALA A 10 11.61 12.91 -38.44
C ALA A 10 10.56 13.87 -37.84
N TYR A 11 10.10 14.84 -38.62
CA TYR A 11 9.21 15.88 -38.12
C TYR A 11 8.07 16.17 -39.09
N VAL A 12 7.12 15.26 -39.19
CA VAL A 12 5.77 15.69 -39.56
C VAL A 12 5.24 16.51 -38.39
N HIS A 13 5.42 17.82 -38.51
CA HIS A 13 5.02 18.80 -37.53
C HIS A 13 3.51 18.97 -37.51
N GLU A 14 2.81 18.06 -36.87
CA GLU A 14 1.57 18.47 -36.26
C GLU A 14 1.93 19.30 -35.03
N ARG A 15 1.68 20.62 -35.12
CA ARG A 15 1.70 21.50 -33.95
C ARG A 15 0.69 20.95 -32.95
N THR A 16 1.15 20.14 -32.03
CA THR A 16 0.26 19.56 -31.02
C THR A 16 0.00 20.60 -29.92
N SER A 17 -1.14 20.51 -29.30
CA SER A 17 -1.48 21.34 -28.15
C SER A 17 -0.66 20.89 -26.92
N THR A 18 -0.65 21.69 -25.86
CA THR A 18 -0.09 21.27 -24.57
C THR A 18 -0.78 20.01 -24.03
N ASP A 19 -2.05 19.77 -24.34
CA ASP A 19 -2.75 18.53 -24.03
C ASP A 19 -2.23 17.36 -24.87
N GLY A 20 -1.92 17.61 -26.15
CA GLY A 20 -1.23 16.63 -27.00
C GLY A 20 0.13 16.24 -26.43
N TRP A 21 0.96 17.22 -26.03
CA TRP A 21 2.24 16.96 -25.38
C TRP A 21 2.08 16.21 -24.04
N HIS A 22 1.05 16.52 -23.26
CA HIS A 22 0.72 15.78 -22.05
C HIS A 22 0.49 14.28 -22.33
N LYS A 23 -0.24 13.95 -23.39
CA LYS A 23 -0.49 12.55 -23.80
C LYS A 23 0.78 11.88 -24.36
N HIS A 24 1.51 12.55 -25.23
CA HIS A 24 2.75 12.02 -25.83
C HIS A 24 3.85 11.74 -24.80
N LEU A 25 3.93 12.55 -23.75
CA LEU A 25 4.94 12.41 -22.70
C LEU A 25 4.53 11.43 -21.57
N GLY A 26 3.45 10.65 -21.77
CA GLY A 26 3.01 9.68 -20.76
C GLY A 26 2.30 10.32 -19.57
N HIS A 27 1.53 11.36 -19.83
CA HIS A 27 0.68 12.02 -18.85
C HIS A 27 1.39 12.65 -17.64
N PRO A 28 2.51 13.36 -17.79
CA PRO A 28 3.17 14.04 -16.67
C PRO A 28 2.29 15.19 -16.13
N SER A 29 2.69 15.77 -14.99
CA SER A 29 1.96 16.92 -14.46
C SER A 29 1.98 18.11 -15.43
N PRO A 30 0.95 18.98 -15.46
CA PRO A 30 0.93 20.16 -16.34
C PRO A 30 2.15 21.05 -16.18
N LYS A 31 2.68 21.19 -14.98
CA LYS A 31 3.90 21.96 -14.70
C LYS A 31 5.12 21.39 -15.45
N ILE A 32 5.25 20.07 -15.47
CA ILE A 32 6.35 19.39 -16.19
C ILE A 32 6.20 19.58 -17.70
N VAL A 33 4.97 19.43 -18.25
CA VAL A 33 4.72 19.66 -19.68
C VAL A 33 5.15 21.07 -20.09
N VAL A 34 4.68 22.08 -19.35
CA VAL A 34 5.02 23.48 -19.64
C VAL A 34 6.53 23.72 -19.56
N HIS A 35 7.20 23.12 -18.57
CA HIS A 35 8.63 23.23 -18.42
C HIS A 35 9.38 22.61 -19.62
N LEU A 36 9.04 21.39 -20.02
CA LEU A 36 9.66 20.69 -21.14
C LEU A 36 9.41 21.42 -22.48
N VAL A 37 8.18 21.86 -22.71
CA VAL A 37 7.82 22.64 -23.91
C VAL A 37 8.69 23.91 -24.02
N LYS A 38 8.89 24.63 -22.93
CA LYS A 38 9.74 25.83 -22.90
C LYS A 38 11.21 25.50 -23.07
N PHE A 39 11.70 24.51 -22.32
CA PHE A 39 13.11 24.16 -22.29
C PHE A 39 13.62 23.65 -23.64
N PHE A 40 12.83 22.81 -24.31
CA PHE A 40 13.17 22.25 -25.61
C PHE A 40 12.59 23.04 -26.79
N SER A 41 11.97 24.19 -26.56
CA SER A 41 11.33 25.01 -27.60
C SER A 41 10.40 24.21 -28.50
N LEU A 42 9.58 23.31 -27.91
CA LEU A 42 8.73 22.44 -28.66
C LEU A 42 7.58 23.22 -29.32
N PRO A 43 7.17 22.87 -30.55
CA PRO A 43 6.10 23.55 -31.24
C PRO A 43 4.75 23.28 -30.55
N VAL A 44 4.02 24.32 -30.19
CA VAL A 44 2.71 24.24 -29.54
C VAL A 44 1.71 25.11 -30.31
N SER A 45 0.54 24.56 -30.62
CA SER A 45 -0.60 25.30 -31.05
C SER A 45 -1.20 26.08 -29.86
N SER A 46 -1.59 27.34 -30.07
CA SER A 46 -2.15 28.20 -29.03
C SER A 46 -3.57 27.80 -28.67
N SER A 47 -3.74 26.64 -28.05
CA SER A 47 -5.01 26.22 -27.45
C SER A 47 -4.95 26.43 -25.94
N LYS A 48 -6.02 27.00 -25.37
CA LYS A 48 -6.18 27.13 -23.93
C LYS A 48 -6.00 25.75 -23.28
N LEU A 49 -5.18 25.69 -22.25
CA LEU A 49 -4.96 24.49 -21.46
C LEU A 49 -6.29 23.98 -20.86
N SER A 50 -6.84 22.93 -21.44
CA SER A 50 -7.88 22.14 -20.79
C SER A 50 -7.17 21.11 -19.91
N PHE A 51 -7.13 21.31 -18.60
CA PHE A 51 -6.42 20.45 -17.65
C PHE A 51 -7.13 19.12 -17.32
N LEU A 52 -8.26 18.82 -17.97
CA LEU A 52 -9.04 17.62 -17.69
C LEU A 52 -8.68 16.52 -18.69
N CYS A 53 -7.69 15.72 -18.35
CA CYS A 53 -7.41 14.47 -19.06
C CYS A 53 -8.21 13.33 -18.44
N ASN A 54 -9.14 12.73 -19.18
CA ASN A 54 -9.94 11.60 -18.70
C ASN A 54 -9.10 10.43 -18.22
N SER A 55 -8.04 10.09 -18.94
CA SER A 55 -7.11 9.02 -18.54
C SER A 55 -6.45 9.34 -17.19
N CYS A 56 -6.03 10.60 -16.97
CA CYS A 56 -5.48 11.01 -15.68
C CYS A 56 -6.53 11.00 -14.57
N SER A 57 -7.75 11.41 -14.87
CA SER A 57 -8.83 11.44 -13.87
C SER A 57 -9.23 10.05 -13.41
N ILE A 58 -9.21 9.08 -14.31
CA ILE A 58 -9.56 7.68 -14.01
C ILE A 58 -8.38 6.95 -13.34
N ASN A 59 -7.16 7.13 -13.85
CA ASN A 59 -6.01 6.31 -13.44
C ASN A 59 -5.12 6.95 -12.37
N LYS A 60 -5.18 8.28 -12.20
CA LYS A 60 -4.47 9.01 -11.13
C LYS A 60 -5.44 9.39 -10.02
N ALA A 61 -6.11 8.40 -9.44
CA ALA A 61 -6.93 8.62 -8.27
C ALA A 61 -6.10 9.25 -7.15
N HIS A 62 -6.47 10.45 -6.71
CA HIS A 62 -5.87 11.06 -5.55
C HIS A 62 -6.22 10.23 -4.32
N GLN A 63 -5.20 9.88 -3.57
CA GLN A 63 -5.42 9.26 -2.27
C GLN A 63 -6.25 10.21 -1.43
N LEU A 64 -7.46 9.79 -1.05
CA LEU A 64 -8.27 10.57 -0.13
C LEU A 64 -7.48 10.78 1.16
N SER A 65 -7.59 11.97 1.75
CA SER A 65 -6.99 12.23 3.04
C SER A 65 -7.62 11.29 4.08
N PHE A 66 -6.84 10.35 4.58
CA PHE A 66 -7.30 9.51 5.68
C PHE A 66 -7.37 10.35 6.95
N ARG A 67 -8.50 10.27 7.64
CA ARG A 67 -8.54 10.75 9.01
C ARG A 67 -7.49 9.98 9.81
N PRO A 68 -6.71 10.66 10.66
CA PRO A 68 -5.79 9.96 11.55
C PRO A 68 -6.57 8.87 12.29
N ASN A 69 -6.04 7.67 12.35
CA ASN A 69 -6.65 6.62 13.14
C ASN A 69 -6.58 7.04 14.61
N SER A 70 -7.73 7.22 15.25
CA SER A 70 -7.84 7.63 16.65
C SER A 70 -7.58 6.47 17.62
N LEU A 71 -7.24 5.28 17.13
CA LEU A 71 -6.88 4.17 17.99
C LEU A 71 -5.52 4.45 18.63
N THR A 72 -5.54 4.81 19.90
CA THR A 72 -4.34 5.01 20.71
C THR A 72 -4.26 3.92 21.75
N SER A 73 -3.06 3.39 22.00
CA SER A 73 -2.77 2.49 23.12
C SER A 73 -2.16 3.28 24.26
N GLN A 74 -2.56 2.99 25.48
CA GLN A 74 -2.04 3.61 26.70
C GLN A 74 -1.09 2.69 27.45
N ALA A 75 -1.13 1.39 27.15
CA ALA A 75 -0.29 0.38 27.78
C ALA A 75 0.08 -0.72 26.76
N PRO A 76 1.12 -1.54 27.07
CA PRO A 76 1.43 -2.72 26.24
C PRO A 76 0.23 -3.65 26.10
N LEU A 77 0.06 -4.22 24.92
CA LEU A 77 -1.02 -5.15 24.54
C LEU A 77 -2.44 -4.55 24.51
N ASP A 78 -2.61 -3.26 24.71
CA ASP A 78 -3.90 -2.60 24.50
C ASP A 78 -4.37 -2.77 23.04
N LEU A 79 -3.44 -2.65 22.11
CA LEU A 79 -3.69 -2.79 20.67
C LEU A 79 -2.52 -3.48 20.00
N VAL A 80 -2.77 -4.64 19.44
CA VAL A 80 -1.81 -5.42 18.67
C VAL A 80 -2.21 -5.39 17.19
N TYR A 81 -1.31 -4.95 16.34
CA TYR A 81 -1.46 -5.07 14.89
C TYR A 81 -0.96 -6.43 14.42
N THR A 82 -1.61 -6.98 13.41
CA THR A 82 -1.17 -8.23 12.79
C THR A 82 -1.38 -8.20 11.29
N ASP A 83 -0.45 -8.81 10.58
CA ASP A 83 -0.54 -8.99 9.13
C ASP A 83 0.16 -10.27 8.69
N VAL A 84 -0.34 -10.85 7.59
CA VAL A 84 0.26 -12.01 6.93
C VAL A 84 0.85 -11.59 5.60
N TRP A 85 2.15 -11.72 5.49
CA TRP A 85 2.85 -11.50 4.23
C TRP A 85 3.14 -12.82 3.52
N GLY A 86 3.11 -12.80 2.21
CA GLY A 86 3.39 -13.93 1.30
C GLY A 86 2.28 -14.09 0.28
N HIS A 87 2.47 -14.85 -0.68
CA HIS A 87 3.34 -15.98 -0.94
C HIS A 87 4.73 -15.50 -1.42
N ALA A 88 5.80 -15.92 -0.76
CA ALA A 88 7.16 -15.64 -1.21
C ALA A 88 7.46 -16.42 -2.50
N SER A 89 8.25 -15.82 -3.40
CA SER A 89 8.69 -16.46 -4.65
C SER A 89 9.64 -17.64 -4.39
N SER A 90 10.41 -17.58 -3.31
CA SER A 90 11.31 -18.64 -2.87
C SER A 90 10.86 -19.21 -1.52
N THR A 91 11.11 -20.48 -1.31
CA THR A 91 10.81 -21.16 -0.05
C THR A 91 11.97 -20.97 0.92
N GLY A 92 11.68 -20.66 2.18
CA GLY A 92 12.68 -20.64 3.24
C GLY A 92 13.27 -22.03 3.50
N ILE A 93 14.40 -22.09 4.21
CA ILE A 93 15.09 -23.35 4.58
C ILE A 93 14.15 -24.27 5.39
N ASP A 94 13.26 -23.68 6.17
CA ASP A 94 12.25 -24.37 7.00
C ASP A 94 10.95 -24.70 6.25
N GLY A 95 10.91 -24.50 4.93
CA GLY A 95 9.72 -24.70 4.11
C GLY A 95 8.71 -23.54 4.13
N SER A 96 8.99 -22.49 4.88
CA SER A 96 8.09 -21.33 5.00
C SER A 96 7.99 -20.55 3.69
N ARG A 97 6.78 -20.10 3.38
CA ARG A 97 6.44 -19.22 2.24
C ARG A 97 5.64 -17.99 2.64
N TYR A 98 5.24 -17.95 3.89
CA TYR A 98 4.50 -16.85 4.50
C TYR A 98 5.15 -16.47 5.81
N TYR A 99 4.85 -15.30 6.29
CA TYR A 99 5.13 -14.96 7.68
C TYR A 99 3.99 -14.14 8.27
N LEU A 100 3.78 -14.36 9.56
CA LEU A 100 2.85 -13.63 10.38
C LEU A 100 3.64 -12.71 11.30
N ILE A 101 3.24 -11.46 11.35
CA ILE A 101 3.79 -10.49 12.27
C ILE A 101 2.74 -10.03 13.27
N PHE A 102 3.16 -9.80 14.49
CA PHE A 102 2.40 -9.07 15.50
C PHE A 102 3.22 -7.87 15.92
N VAL A 103 2.59 -6.72 16.02
CA VAL A 103 3.23 -5.46 16.44
C VAL A 103 2.43 -4.86 17.56
N ASP A 104 3.01 -4.74 18.73
CA ASP A 104 2.40 -3.99 19.82
C ASP A 104 2.42 -2.50 19.52
N HIS A 105 1.25 -1.87 19.50
CA HIS A 105 1.14 -0.45 19.15
C HIS A 105 1.82 0.46 20.16
N PHE A 106 1.86 0.08 21.44
CA PHE A 106 2.47 0.90 22.50
C PHE A 106 4.01 0.83 22.43
N SER A 107 4.57 -0.37 22.57
CA SER A 107 6.02 -0.57 22.64
C SER A 107 6.73 -0.61 21.30
N LYS A 108 5.97 -0.78 20.20
CA LYS A 108 6.47 -1.04 18.84
C LYS A 108 7.24 -2.34 18.72
N TYR A 109 7.16 -3.21 19.72
CA TYR A 109 7.80 -4.52 19.68
C TYR A 109 7.16 -5.41 18.63
N ILE A 110 7.96 -6.18 17.90
CA ILE A 110 7.53 -7.02 16.79
C ILE A 110 7.84 -8.48 17.11
N TRP A 111 6.84 -9.35 16.96
CA TRP A 111 6.99 -10.80 16.95
C TRP A 111 6.81 -11.31 15.53
N PHE A 112 7.68 -12.20 15.13
CA PHE A 112 7.75 -12.75 13.78
C PHE A 112 7.60 -14.27 13.83
N TYR A 113 6.68 -14.80 13.00
CA TYR A 113 6.38 -16.23 12.91
C TYR A 113 6.42 -16.66 11.45
N PRO A 114 7.43 -17.45 11.00
CA PRO A 114 7.41 -18.07 9.69
C PRO A 114 6.30 -19.12 9.61
N MET A 115 5.67 -19.26 8.43
CA MET A 115 4.53 -20.15 8.20
C MET A 115 4.64 -20.84 6.85
N VAL A 116 4.16 -22.06 6.78
CA VAL A 116 4.04 -22.81 5.52
C VAL A 116 2.74 -22.46 4.80
N LYS A 117 1.66 -22.23 5.53
CA LYS A 117 0.32 -21.94 5.02
C LYS A 117 -0.29 -20.75 5.76
N LYS A 118 -1.13 -19.96 5.07
CA LYS A 118 -1.90 -18.88 5.71
C LYS A 118 -2.85 -19.39 6.80
N SER A 119 -3.38 -20.60 6.65
CA SER A 119 -4.25 -21.25 7.66
C SER A 119 -3.57 -21.46 9.00
N ASP A 120 -2.23 -21.45 9.06
CA ASP A 120 -1.48 -21.67 10.30
C ASP A 120 -1.70 -20.54 11.32
N VAL A 121 -2.22 -19.40 10.88
CA VAL A 121 -2.62 -18.26 11.74
C VAL A 121 -3.55 -18.72 12.86
N SER A 122 -4.51 -19.60 12.56
CA SER A 122 -5.47 -20.13 13.53
C SER A 122 -4.82 -20.95 14.67
N THR A 123 -3.68 -21.54 14.40
CA THR A 123 -2.89 -22.32 15.39
C THR A 123 -1.85 -21.45 16.10
N ILE A 124 -1.24 -20.50 15.38
CA ILE A 124 -0.17 -19.65 15.91
C ILE A 124 -0.75 -18.60 16.85
N PHE A 125 -1.87 -17.96 16.51
CA PHE A 125 -2.43 -16.88 17.32
C PHE A 125 -2.76 -17.31 18.76
N PRO A 126 -3.45 -18.43 19.01
CA PRO A 126 -3.70 -18.88 20.39
C PRO A 126 -2.41 -19.15 21.19
N LYS A 127 -1.39 -19.71 20.56
CA LYS A 127 -0.08 -19.95 21.19
C LYS A 127 0.61 -18.62 21.52
N PHE A 128 0.63 -17.69 20.56
CA PHE A 128 1.14 -16.33 20.77
C PHE A 128 0.45 -15.64 21.93
N LYS A 129 -0.90 -15.64 21.91
CA LYS A 129 -1.71 -15.03 22.98
C LYS A 129 -1.32 -15.57 24.35
N ASN A 130 -1.31 -16.89 24.50
CA ASN A 130 -0.97 -17.52 25.79
C ASN A 130 0.47 -17.20 26.23
N PHE A 131 1.43 -17.24 25.31
CA PHE A 131 2.82 -16.89 25.58
C PHE A 131 2.94 -15.45 26.06
N ILE A 132 2.36 -14.50 25.32
CA ILE A 132 2.54 -13.08 25.60
C ILE A 132 1.82 -12.64 26.88
N GLU A 133 0.60 -13.14 27.09
CA GLU A 133 -0.19 -12.82 28.29
C GLU A 133 0.46 -13.38 29.54
N THR A 134 1.03 -14.59 29.46
CA THR A 134 1.78 -15.20 30.57
C THR A 134 3.08 -14.43 30.83
N ARG A 135 3.79 -14.03 29.77
CA ARG A 135 5.08 -13.36 29.90
C ARG A 135 4.97 -11.96 30.49
N PHE A 136 3.94 -11.20 30.08
CA PHE A 136 3.77 -9.81 30.50
C PHE A 136 2.70 -9.60 31.58
N GLN A 137 2.03 -10.69 32.02
CA GLN A 137 0.95 -10.65 33.00
C GLN A 137 -0.15 -9.63 32.61
N THR A 138 -0.36 -9.47 31.31
CA THR A 138 -1.30 -8.49 30.73
C THR A 138 -2.03 -9.15 29.56
N LYS A 139 -3.35 -8.91 29.46
CA LYS A 139 -4.18 -9.45 28.40
C LYS A 139 -4.15 -8.58 27.16
N ILE A 140 -4.21 -9.20 25.97
CA ILE A 140 -4.46 -8.51 24.71
C ILE A 140 -5.90 -8.01 24.75
N LYS A 141 -6.10 -6.68 24.60
CA LYS A 141 -7.44 -6.08 24.58
C LYS A 141 -8.01 -5.98 23.17
N SER A 142 -7.17 -5.63 22.19
CA SER A 142 -7.62 -5.39 20.82
C SER A 142 -6.62 -5.94 19.81
N LEU A 143 -7.15 -6.52 18.75
CA LEU A 143 -6.40 -6.97 17.58
C LEU A 143 -6.83 -6.16 16.35
N TYR A 144 -5.88 -5.65 15.61
CA TYR A 144 -6.12 -4.97 14.34
C TYR A 144 -5.47 -5.77 13.20
N SER A 145 -6.26 -6.22 12.22
CA SER A 145 -5.77 -6.96 11.07
C SER A 145 -6.29 -6.41 9.75
N ASN A 146 -5.78 -6.94 8.65
CA ASN A 146 -6.48 -6.82 7.37
C ASN A 146 -7.75 -7.69 7.39
N ASN A 147 -8.58 -7.60 6.33
CA ASN A 147 -9.79 -8.41 6.21
C ASN A 147 -9.52 -9.76 5.51
N GLY A 148 -8.34 -10.35 5.71
CA GLY A 148 -7.96 -11.65 5.15
C GLY A 148 -8.78 -12.80 5.71
N GLY A 149 -9.02 -13.82 4.87
CA GLY A 149 -9.80 -15.01 5.27
C GLY A 149 -9.24 -15.73 6.49
N GLU A 150 -7.92 -15.70 6.67
CA GLU A 150 -7.21 -16.25 7.81
C GLU A 150 -7.61 -15.62 9.15
N PHE A 151 -7.93 -14.32 9.14
CA PHE A 151 -8.38 -13.60 10.34
C PHE A 151 -9.89 -13.72 10.57
N ILE A 152 -10.66 -13.99 9.50
CA ILE A 152 -12.10 -14.27 9.62
C ILE A 152 -12.34 -15.53 10.46
N THR A 153 -11.52 -16.55 10.26
CA THR A 153 -11.60 -17.80 11.05
C THR A 153 -11.30 -17.61 12.52
N LEU A 154 -10.54 -16.58 12.88
CA LEU A 154 -10.22 -16.26 14.28
C LEU A 154 -11.33 -15.50 15.01
N ARG A 155 -12.35 -14.98 14.34
CA ARG A 155 -13.36 -14.09 14.95
C ARG A 155 -14.06 -14.74 16.15
N SER A 156 -14.47 -16.00 16.03
CA SER A 156 -15.10 -16.73 17.15
C SER A 156 -14.15 -16.86 18.34
N PHE A 157 -12.91 -17.24 18.10
CA PHE A 157 -11.89 -17.34 19.13
C PHE A 157 -11.61 -16.01 19.82
N LEU A 158 -11.48 -14.93 19.05
CA LEU A 158 -11.24 -13.58 19.57
C LEU A 158 -12.40 -13.12 20.45
N SER A 159 -13.65 -13.32 19.99
CA SER A 159 -14.85 -12.99 20.75
C SER A 159 -14.91 -13.74 22.07
N HIS A 160 -14.67 -15.07 22.06
CA HIS A 160 -14.65 -15.86 23.29
C HIS A 160 -13.50 -15.48 24.25
N SER A 161 -12.40 -14.99 23.70
CA SER A 161 -11.26 -14.50 24.50
C SER A 161 -11.43 -13.05 25.01
N GLY A 162 -12.53 -12.38 24.66
CA GLY A 162 -12.77 -10.98 25.04
C GLY A 162 -11.86 -9.98 24.30
N ILE A 163 -11.34 -10.34 23.13
CA ILE A 163 -10.47 -9.48 22.34
C ILE A 163 -11.30 -8.77 21.27
N SER A 164 -11.28 -7.43 21.27
CA SER A 164 -11.92 -6.63 20.23
C SER A 164 -11.17 -6.75 18.92
N HIS A 165 -11.87 -7.12 17.83
CA HIS A 165 -11.24 -7.27 16.51
C HIS A 165 -11.61 -6.10 15.60
N TYR A 166 -10.61 -5.35 15.18
CA TYR A 166 -10.72 -4.26 14.20
C TYR A 166 -10.09 -4.69 12.88
N THR A 167 -10.73 -4.31 11.78
CA THR A 167 -10.23 -4.60 10.43
C THR A 167 -10.07 -3.33 9.61
N THR A 168 -9.14 -3.34 8.67
CA THR A 168 -9.03 -2.27 7.67
C THR A 168 -10.26 -2.27 6.76
N ALA A 169 -10.65 -1.09 6.28
CA ALA A 169 -11.66 -0.99 5.24
C ALA A 169 -11.21 -1.74 3.97
N PRO A 170 -12.13 -2.38 3.23
CA PRO A 170 -11.81 -3.03 1.96
C PRO A 170 -11.06 -2.08 1.03
N HIS A 171 -10.11 -2.59 0.26
CA HIS A 171 -9.31 -1.86 -0.72
C HIS A 171 -8.44 -0.70 -0.17
N THR A 172 -8.19 -0.67 1.13
CA THR A 172 -7.27 0.30 1.73
C THR A 172 -5.90 -0.33 1.88
N PRO A 173 -4.83 0.21 1.26
CA PRO A 173 -3.48 -0.30 1.48
C PRO A 173 -3.10 -0.21 2.95
N THR A 174 -2.65 -1.31 3.54
CA THR A 174 -2.29 -1.44 4.96
C THR A 174 -0.98 -0.73 5.34
N THR A 175 -0.45 0.10 4.48
CA THR A 175 0.91 0.65 4.55
C THR A 175 1.15 1.74 5.60
N LYS A 176 0.35 1.87 6.65
CA LYS A 176 0.59 2.92 7.66
C LYS A 176 0.70 2.37 9.09
N TRP A 177 1.53 1.35 9.26
CA TRP A 177 1.86 0.79 10.57
C TRP A 177 2.87 1.63 11.36
N CYS A 178 3.60 2.54 10.69
CA CYS A 178 4.68 3.35 11.26
C CYS A 178 4.47 4.83 10.92
N ARG A 179 3.87 5.56 11.81
CA ARG A 179 4.09 6.99 12.02
C ARG A 179 4.12 7.29 13.50
#